data_847ab8c0d4c0ab1b5020a7508f241d0d
#
_entry.id   847ab8c0d4c0ab1b5020a7508f241d0d
#
_cell.length_a   1.000
_cell.length_b   1.000
_cell.length_c   1.000
_cell.angle_alpha   90.00
_cell.angle_beta   90.00
_cell.angle_gamma   90.00
#
_symmetry.space_group_name_H-M   'P 1'
#
loop_
_entity.id
_entity.type
_entity.pdbx_description
1 polymer ?
#
loop_
_entity_poly.entity_id
_entity_poly.type
_entity_poly.pdbx_seq_one_letter_code
_entity_poly.pdbx_strand_id
1 'polypeptide(L)'
;MKGPWWKGGVRFACQSQCGRCCDEPGGIVYLSPDDARRIADHEGLEVPEWLNRDARTTYDGRYVLKSRESDGVCIHLDENKQCDIYSVRPQQCKAFPWWGENLADKRSWSQTKERCPGIDAEDALLIDGATIRLHVFSDRTSSKGFRSWPPSTGFWNR
;
A
#
# COMPACT_ATOMS: atom_id res chain seq x y z
N MET A 1 -9.13 -22.61 -20.11
CA MET A 1 -8.26 -22.28 -18.96
C MET A 1 -9.08 -21.70 -17.81
N LYS A 2 -8.82 -22.24 -16.66
CA LYS A 2 -9.44 -21.69 -15.45
C LYS A 2 -8.72 -20.40 -15.09
N GLY A 3 -9.34 -19.28 -15.06
CA GLY A 3 -8.73 -18.03 -14.63
C GLY A 3 -8.26 -18.11 -13.16
N PRO A 4 -7.80 -16.98 -12.58
CA PRO A 4 -7.38 -16.97 -11.19
C PRO A 4 -8.55 -17.37 -10.27
N TRP A 5 -8.21 -17.93 -9.10
CA TRP A 5 -9.22 -18.40 -8.14
C TRP A 5 -10.19 -17.29 -7.72
N TRP A 6 -9.74 -16.03 -7.75
CA TRP A 6 -10.56 -14.86 -7.37
C TRP A 6 -11.37 -14.27 -8.52
N LYS A 7 -11.41 -14.97 -9.66
CA LYS A 7 -12.10 -14.51 -10.86
C LYS A 7 -13.57 -14.13 -10.59
N GLY A 8 -14.24 -14.87 -9.74
CA GLY A 8 -15.65 -14.62 -9.38
C GLY A 8 -15.86 -13.52 -8.36
N GLY A 9 -14.77 -12.93 -7.86
CA GLY A 9 -14.83 -11.87 -6.87
C GLY A 9 -14.57 -12.36 -5.44
N VAL A 10 -14.34 -11.39 -4.56
CA VAL A 10 -14.09 -11.64 -3.14
C VAL A 10 -14.82 -10.57 -2.34
N ARG A 11 -15.40 -10.95 -1.22
CA ARG A 11 -16.07 -10.00 -0.34
C ARG A 11 -15.05 -9.27 0.52
N PHE A 12 -15.15 -7.94 0.54
CA PHE A 12 -14.23 -7.11 1.29
C PHE A 12 -14.88 -5.77 1.66
N ALA A 13 -14.61 -5.30 2.88
CA ALA A 13 -14.89 -3.93 3.30
C ALA A 13 -13.85 -3.54 4.34
N CYS A 14 -13.07 -2.51 4.06
CA CYS A 14 -12.05 -2.03 5.00
C CYS A 14 -12.75 -1.64 6.32
N GLN A 15 -12.24 -2.15 7.42
CA GLN A 15 -12.80 -1.88 8.74
C GLN A 15 -12.18 -0.65 9.35
N SER A 16 -13.02 0.24 9.89
CA SER A 16 -12.54 1.43 10.59
C SER A 16 -11.69 1.03 11.79
N GLN A 17 -10.64 1.81 12.07
CA GLN A 17 -9.73 1.59 13.19
C GLN A 17 -8.99 0.24 13.13
N CYS A 18 -8.96 -0.39 11.98
CA CYS A 18 -8.26 -1.66 11.82
C CYS A 18 -6.75 -1.49 11.93
N GLY A 19 -6.16 -0.59 11.13
CA GLY A 19 -4.73 -0.30 11.11
C GLY A 19 -3.82 -1.48 10.82
N ARG A 20 -4.38 -2.64 10.45
CA ARG A 20 -3.60 -3.88 10.30
C ARG A 20 -2.56 -3.81 9.21
N CYS A 21 -2.84 -3.09 8.13
CA CYS A 21 -1.87 -2.95 7.04
C CYS A 21 -0.66 -2.08 7.44
N CYS A 22 -0.78 -1.28 8.49
CA CYS A 22 0.28 -0.45 9.04
C CYS A 22 0.93 -1.03 10.29
N ASP A 23 0.31 -2.02 10.91
CA ASP A 23 0.65 -2.52 12.25
C ASP A 23 1.64 -3.70 12.21
N GLU A 24 2.08 -4.10 11.03
CA GLU A 24 3.04 -5.19 10.87
C GLU A 24 4.47 -4.66 11.02
N PRO A 25 5.22 -5.05 12.07
CA PRO A 25 6.62 -4.63 12.19
C PRO A 25 7.44 -5.12 11.01
N GLY A 26 8.30 -4.25 10.49
CA GLY A 26 9.18 -4.60 9.38
C GLY A 26 8.53 -4.55 8.01
N GLY A 27 7.26 -4.15 7.91
CA GLY A 27 6.60 -3.97 6.63
C GLY A 27 7.28 -2.86 5.82
N ILE A 28 7.33 -3.02 4.51
CA ILE A 28 7.96 -2.07 3.60
C ILE A 28 6.91 -1.51 2.65
N VAL A 29 6.74 -0.19 2.65
CA VAL A 29 5.81 0.50 1.76
C VAL A 29 6.62 1.28 0.73
N TYR A 30 6.67 0.79 -0.50
CA TYR A 30 7.33 1.47 -1.59
C TYR A 30 6.48 2.65 -2.05
N LEU A 31 7.16 3.75 -2.36
CA LEU A 31 6.52 4.98 -2.80
C LEU A 31 6.68 5.14 -4.30
N SER A 32 5.63 5.59 -4.98
CA SER A 32 5.73 6.09 -6.35
C SER A 32 6.00 7.59 -6.32
N PRO A 33 6.49 8.18 -7.43
CA PRO A 33 6.61 9.64 -7.51
C PRO A 33 5.27 10.35 -7.25
N ASP A 34 4.18 9.80 -7.74
CA ASP A 34 2.84 10.37 -7.50
C ASP A 34 2.46 10.31 -6.02
N ASP A 35 2.79 9.22 -5.33
CA ASP A 35 2.57 9.10 -3.89
C ASP A 35 3.30 10.23 -3.15
N ALA A 36 4.58 10.42 -3.45
CA ALA A 36 5.40 11.45 -2.81
C ALA A 36 4.83 12.84 -3.04
N ARG A 37 4.42 13.12 -4.28
CA ARG A 37 3.85 14.42 -4.63
C ARG A 37 2.54 14.68 -3.90
N ARG A 38 1.67 13.70 -3.88
CA ARG A 38 0.34 13.80 -3.26
C ARG A 38 0.42 13.97 -1.75
N ILE A 39 1.29 13.18 -1.10
CA ILE A 39 1.43 13.23 0.36
C ILE A 39 2.11 14.53 0.78
N ALA A 40 3.18 14.94 0.09
CA ALA A 40 3.87 16.19 0.38
C ALA A 40 2.91 17.37 0.27
N ASP A 41 2.11 17.40 -0.78
CA ASP A 41 1.12 18.46 -0.97
C ASP A 41 0.10 18.49 0.16
N HIS A 42 -0.40 17.34 0.57
CA HIS A 42 -1.31 17.20 1.71
C HIS A 42 -0.70 17.74 3.01
N GLU A 43 0.60 17.51 3.20
CA GLU A 43 1.32 17.94 4.40
C GLU A 43 1.83 19.38 4.31
N GLY A 44 1.62 20.05 3.18
CA GLY A 44 2.09 21.41 2.99
C GLY A 44 3.60 21.53 2.84
N LEU A 45 4.26 20.48 2.35
CA LEU A 45 5.72 20.43 2.21
C LEU A 45 6.12 20.26 0.74
N GLU A 46 7.34 20.68 0.42
CA GLU A 46 7.95 20.29 -0.84
C GLU A 46 8.33 18.80 -0.77
N VAL A 47 8.37 18.13 -1.91
CA VAL A 47 8.67 16.69 -1.93
C VAL A 47 10.00 16.34 -1.26
N PRO A 48 11.12 17.04 -1.53
CA PRO A 48 12.37 16.72 -0.85
C PRO A 48 12.28 16.84 0.67
N GLU A 49 11.55 17.84 1.18
CA GLU A 49 11.34 18.02 2.61
C GLU A 49 10.56 16.87 3.20
N TRP A 50 9.49 16.48 2.54
CA TRP A 50 8.67 15.36 3.01
C TRP A 50 9.45 14.05 2.99
N LEU A 51 10.18 13.78 1.91
CA LEU A 51 11.01 12.58 1.82
C LEU A 51 12.04 12.51 2.95
N ASN A 52 12.66 13.64 3.26
CA ASN A 52 13.64 13.70 4.34
C ASN A 52 13.02 13.43 5.71
N ARG A 53 11.78 13.89 5.90
CA ARG A 53 11.08 13.73 7.17
C ARG A 53 10.51 12.32 7.36
N ASP A 54 9.82 11.78 6.35
CA ASP A 54 8.98 10.60 6.50
C ASP A 54 9.38 9.39 5.66
N ALA A 55 10.39 9.52 4.81
CA ALA A 55 10.85 8.44 3.96
C ALA A 55 12.30 8.07 4.27
N ARG A 56 12.66 6.85 3.92
CA ARG A 56 14.05 6.39 3.94
C ARG A 56 14.33 5.66 2.63
N THR A 57 15.58 5.33 2.37
CA THR A 57 15.93 4.56 1.18
C THR A 57 16.25 3.12 1.57
N THR A 58 15.88 2.20 0.69
CA THR A 58 16.23 0.79 0.82
C THR A 58 17.69 0.59 0.42
N TYR A 59 18.18 -0.62 0.58
CA TYR A 59 19.53 -1.01 0.19
C TYR A 59 19.82 -0.63 -1.27
N ASP A 60 18.85 -0.80 -2.16
CA ASP A 60 19.01 -0.45 -3.58
C ASP A 60 18.63 1.01 -3.90
N GLY A 61 18.41 1.82 -2.88
CA GLY A 61 18.19 3.26 -3.02
C GLY A 61 16.76 3.70 -3.30
N ARG A 62 15.78 2.79 -3.24
CA ARG A 62 14.39 3.17 -3.48
C ARG A 62 13.77 3.78 -2.21
N TYR A 63 12.91 4.77 -2.41
CA TYR A 63 12.22 5.43 -1.30
C TYR A 63 11.06 4.59 -0.77
N VAL A 64 11.04 4.44 0.55
CA VAL A 64 9.96 3.76 1.29
C VAL A 64 9.58 4.60 2.49
N LEU A 65 8.40 4.38 3.05
CA LEU A 65 8.01 5.05 4.28
C LEU A 65 8.89 4.60 5.44
N LYS A 66 9.18 5.55 6.35
CA LYS A 66 9.88 5.21 7.59
C LYS A 66 9.00 4.37 8.49
N SER A 67 9.63 3.56 9.33
CA SER A 67 8.99 2.84 10.43
C SER A 67 9.47 3.42 11.75
N ARG A 68 8.65 3.31 12.79
CA ARG A 68 9.06 3.77 14.12
C ARG A 68 10.18 2.89 14.67
N GLU A 69 11.16 3.50 15.30
CA GLU A 69 12.27 2.76 15.90
C GLU A 69 11.79 1.89 17.08
N SER A 70 10.76 2.35 17.80
CA SER A 70 10.28 1.67 19.00
C SER A 70 9.63 0.32 18.71
N ASP A 71 8.85 0.19 17.64
CA ASP A 71 8.06 -1.02 17.37
C ASP A 71 8.10 -1.48 15.91
N GLY A 72 8.76 -0.73 15.03
CA GLY A 72 8.90 -1.11 13.62
C GLY A 72 7.66 -0.93 12.78
N VAL A 73 6.59 -0.35 13.30
CA VAL A 73 5.38 -0.13 12.52
C VAL A 73 5.47 1.19 11.74
N CYS A 74 4.58 1.36 10.75
CA CYS A 74 4.56 2.56 9.92
C CYS A 74 4.42 3.83 10.77
N ILE A 75 5.22 4.87 10.48
CA ILE A 75 5.17 6.13 11.22
C ILE A 75 3.81 6.84 11.13
N HIS A 76 3.02 6.52 10.12
CA HIS A 76 1.70 7.14 9.91
C HIS A 76 0.56 6.44 10.63
N LEU A 77 0.85 5.34 11.33
CA LEU A 77 -0.15 4.70 12.18
C LEU A 77 -0.27 5.48 13.49
N ASP A 78 -1.45 6.04 13.73
CA ASP A 78 -1.68 6.82 14.94
C ASP A 78 -2.06 5.92 16.14
N GLU A 79 -2.25 6.54 17.30
CA GLU A 79 -2.59 5.84 18.54
C GLU A 79 -3.97 5.19 18.51
N ASN A 80 -4.85 5.61 17.60
CA ASN A 80 -6.17 5.05 17.41
C ASN A 80 -6.21 3.95 16.35
N LYS A 81 -5.05 3.45 15.93
CA LYS A 81 -4.90 2.43 14.88
C LYS A 81 -5.43 2.89 13.52
N GLN A 82 -5.29 4.20 13.24
CA GLN A 82 -5.69 4.77 11.96
C GLN A 82 -4.48 5.38 11.27
N CYS A 83 -4.51 5.37 9.94
CA CYS A 83 -3.46 6.00 9.15
C CYS A 83 -3.71 7.50 9.08
N ASP A 84 -2.76 8.31 9.55
CA ASP A 84 -2.92 9.76 9.58
C ASP A 84 -2.83 10.41 8.18
N ILE A 85 -2.42 9.65 7.18
CA ILE A 85 -2.46 10.08 5.77
C ILE A 85 -3.43 9.22 4.95
N TYR A 86 -4.48 8.69 5.58
CA TYR A 86 -5.40 7.75 4.96
C TYR A 86 -5.92 8.23 3.60
N SER A 87 -6.35 9.50 3.52
CA SER A 87 -6.92 10.05 2.29
C SER A 87 -5.93 10.15 1.13
N VAL A 88 -4.64 10.25 1.43
CA VAL A 88 -3.57 10.37 0.44
C VAL A 88 -2.57 9.22 0.54
N ARG A 89 -2.94 8.14 1.20
CA ARG A 89 -2.03 7.01 1.46
C ARG A 89 -1.40 6.47 0.18
N PRO A 90 -0.19 5.90 0.28
CA PRO A 90 0.48 5.33 -0.88
C PRO A 90 -0.38 4.31 -1.62
N GLN A 91 -0.18 4.18 -2.91
CA GLN A 91 -0.95 3.26 -3.75
C GLN A 91 -0.84 1.81 -3.25
N GLN A 92 0.34 1.42 -2.75
CA GLN A 92 0.52 0.10 -2.16
C GLN A 92 -0.45 -0.14 -1.01
N CYS A 93 -0.65 0.86 -0.16
CA CYS A 93 -1.59 0.78 0.95
C CYS A 93 -3.05 0.75 0.47
N LYS A 94 -3.37 1.51 -0.58
CA LYS A 94 -4.70 1.51 -1.18
C LYS A 94 -5.05 0.15 -1.79
N ALA A 95 -4.05 -0.52 -2.34
CA ALA A 95 -4.25 -1.81 -3.01
C ALA A 95 -4.40 -2.97 -2.02
N PHE A 96 -3.97 -2.82 -0.77
CA PHE A 96 -4.14 -3.89 0.22
C PHE A 96 -5.65 -4.19 0.41
N PRO A 97 -6.07 -5.46 0.47
CA PRO A 97 -5.28 -6.69 0.47
C PRO A 97 -5.00 -7.29 -0.92
N TRP A 98 -5.23 -6.56 -2.00
CA TRP A 98 -5.18 -7.05 -3.38
C TRP A 98 -3.75 -7.08 -3.95
N TRP A 99 -2.77 -7.42 -3.12
CA TRP A 99 -1.39 -7.58 -3.57
C TRP A 99 -1.23 -8.94 -4.24
N GLY A 100 -0.41 -8.98 -5.30
CA GLY A 100 -0.18 -10.21 -6.04
C GLY A 100 0.27 -11.38 -5.17
N GLU A 101 1.13 -11.11 -4.20
CA GLU A 101 1.60 -12.13 -3.25
C GLU A 101 0.49 -12.70 -2.38
N ASN A 102 -0.49 -11.88 -2.00
CA ASN A 102 -1.64 -12.33 -1.21
C ASN A 102 -2.61 -13.16 -2.04
N LEU A 103 -2.67 -12.87 -3.33
CA LEU A 103 -3.61 -13.50 -4.27
C LEU A 103 -3.00 -14.66 -5.03
N ALA A 104 -1.74 -14.99 -4.79
CA ALA A 104 -1.00 -16.02 -5.53
C ALA A 104 -1.73 -17.37 -5.51
N ASP A 105 -2.27 -17.76 -4.35
CA ASP A 105 -3.06 -18.97 -4.20
C ASP A 105 -4.01 -18.83 -3.00
N LYS A 106 -4.88 -19.81 -2.82
CA LYS A 106 -5.87 -19.77 -1.73
C LYS A 106 -5.22 -19.84 -0.35
N ARG A 107 -4.06 -20.49 -0.24
CA ARG A 107 -3.33 -20.58 1.01
C ARG A 107 -2.81 -19.20 1.44
N SER A 108 -2.18 -18.49 0.50
CA SER A 108 -1.70 -17.13 0.75
C SER A 108 -2.86 -16.21 1.14
N TRP A 109 -4.00 -16.36 0.48
CA TRP A 109 -5.20 -15.58 0.78
C TRP A 109 -5.73 -15.88 2.18
N SER A 110 -5.75 -17.15 2.60
CA SER A 110 -6.17 -17.52 3.95
C SER A 110 -5.30 -16.87 5.01
N GLN A 111 -3.99 -16.79 4.76
CA GLN A 111 -3.06 -16.12 5.67
C GLN A 111 -3.34 -14.61 5.73
N THR A 112 -3.63 -14.01 4.59
CA THR A 112 -4.01 -12.59 4.51
C THR A 112 -5.31 -12.33 5.26
N LYS A 113 -6.28 -13.23 5.12
CA LYS A 113 -7.57 -13.12 5.80
C LYS A 113 -7.42 -13.09 7.32
N GLU A 114 -6.48 -13.86 7.86
CA GLU A 114 -6.21 -13.86 9.30
C GLU A 114 -5.77 -12.49 9.80
N ARG A 115 -5.11 -11.71 8.94
CA ARG A 115 -4.59 -10.38 9.29
C ARG A 115 -5.53 -9.24 8.89
N CYS A 116 -6.52 -9.50 8.04
CA CYS A 116 -7.39 -8.46 7.50
C CYS A 116 -8.85 -8.74 7.86
N PRO A 117 -9.39 -8.09 8.90
CA PRO A 117 -10.77 -8.33 9.31
C PRO A 117 -11.82 -7.87 8.31
N GLY A 118 -11.41 -7.09 7.28
CA GLY A 118 -12.33 -6.65 6.23
C GLY A 118 -12.66 -7.72 5.21
N ILE A 119 -11.86 -8.79 5.13
CA ILE A 119 -12.11 -9.89 4.20
C ILE A 119 -13.27 -10.73 4.77
N ASP A 120 -14.33 -10.88 3.97
CA ASP A 120 -15.54 -11.60 4.35
C ASP A 120 -16.24 -11.05 5.62
N ALA A 121 -16.02 -9.77 5.93
CA ALA A 121 -16.72 -9.12 7.05
C ALA A 121 -18.23 -9.07 6.79
N GLU A 122 -19.02 -8.89 7.83
CA GLU A 122 -20.49 -8.83 7.72
C GLU A 122 -20.97 -7.77 6.75
N ASP A 123 -20.32 -6.61 6.74
CA ASP A 123 -20.67 -5.49 5.88
C ASP A 123 -19.96 -5.54 4.51
N ALA A 124 -19.25 -6.63 4.24
CA ALA A 124 -18.45 -6.74 3.02
C ALA A 124 -19.30 -6.87 1.77
N LEU A 125 -18.99 -6.06 0.77
CA LEU A 125 -19.57 -6.16 -0.56
C LEU A 125 -18.68 -7.03 -1.45
N LEU A 126 -19.29 -7.64 -2.46
CA LEU A 126 -18.51 -8.42 -3.42
C LEU A 126 -17.71 -7.49 -4.32
N ILE A 127 -16.39 -7.66 -4.31
CA ILE A 127 -15.49 -6.95 -5.21
C ILE A 127 -15.22 -7.89 -6.39
N ASP A 128 -15.63 -7.48 -7.60
CA ASP A 128 -15.53 -8.37 -8.74
C ASP A 128 -14.09 -8.58 -9.22
N GLY A 129 -13.88 -9.63 -10.00
CA GLY A 129 -12.54 -10.00 -10.46
C GLY A 129 -11.86 -8.93 -11.31
N ALA A 130 -12.63 -8.18 -12.09
CA ALA A 130 -12.08 -7.09 -12.91
C ALA A 130 -11.52 -5.97 -12.03
N THR A 131 -12.24 -5.61 -10.98
CA THR A 131 -11.80 -4.59 -10.02
C THR A 131 -10.55 -5.06 -9.27
N ILE A 132 -10.53 -6.33 -8.84
CA ILE A 132 -9.36 -6.92 -8.18
C ILE A 132 -8.15 -6.84 -9.10
N ARG A 133 -8.32 -7.16 -10.37
CA ARG A 133 -7.23 -7.10 -11.36
C ARG A 133 -6.66 -5.69 -11.50
N LEU A 134 -7.52 -4.67 -11.48
CA LEU A 134 -7.08 -3.28 -11.52
C LEU A 134 -6.24 -2.92 -10.30
N HIS A 135 -6.63 -3.37 -9.12
CA HIS A 135 -5.84 -3.14 -7.90
C HIS A 135 -4.47 -3.81 -7.98
N VAL A 136 -4.42 -5.05 -8.45
CA VAL A 136 -3.15 -5.78 -8.61
C VAL A 136 -2.24 -5.04 -9.59
N PHE A 137 -2.78 -4.58 -10.70
CA PHE A 137 -2.01 -3.85 -11.69
C PHE A 137 -1.46 -2.53 -11.12
N SER A 138 -2.31 -1.77 -10.43
CA SER A 138 -1.91 -0.50 -9.81
C SER A 138 -0.80 -0.71 -8.78
N ASP A 139 -0.92 -1.76 -7.96
CA ASP A 139 0.10 -2.09 -6.98
C ASP A 139 1.43 -2.42 -7.65
N ARG A 140 1.43 -3.27 -8.64
CA ARG A 140 2.66 -3.65 -9.36
C ARG A 140 3.35 -2.45 -9.97
N THR A 141 2.57 -1.53 -10.53
CA THR A 141 3.12 -0.34 -11.16
C THR A 141 3.74 0.61 -10.14
N SER A 142 3.03 0.87 -9.04
CA SER A 142 3.47 1.84 -8.03
C SER A 142 4.58 1.29 -7.13
N SER A 143 4.62 -0.01 -6.89
CA SER A 143 5.61 -0.62 -5.99
C SER A 143 7.00 -0.75 -6.61
N LYS A 144 7.18 -0.37 -7.88
CA LYS A 144 8.50 -0.29 -8.48
C LYS A 144 9.39 0.74 -7.80
N GLY A 145 8.78 1.77 -7.20
CA GLY A 145 9.51 2.78 -6.46
C GLY A 145 10.27 3.77 -7.34
N PHE A 146 11.02 4.65 -6.70
CA PHE A 146 11.91 5.59 -7.39
C PHE A 146 13.11 5.86 -6.49
N ARG A 147 14.21 6.34 -7.09
CA ARG A 147 15.51 6.46 -6.40
C ARG A 147 16.00 7.88 -6.25
N SER A 148 15.36 8.84 -6.90
CA SER A 148 15.80 10.24 -6.85
C SER A 148 14.61 11.16 -7.10
N TRP A 149 14.72 12.39 -6.60
CA TRP A 149 13.71 13.41 -6.86
C TRP A 149 14.38 14.64 -7.49
N PRO A 150 13.84 15.16 -8.61
CA PRO A 150 12.77 14.55 -9.38
C PRO A 150 13.20 13.22 -10.00
N PRO A 151 12.25 12.30 -10.27
CA PRO A 151 12.63 11.02 -10.86
C PRO A 151 13.23 11.21 -12.24
N SER A 152 13.99 10.19 -12.69
CA SER A 152 14.65 10.24 -13.99
C SER A 152 13.63 10.54 -15.10
N THR A 153 13.90 11.60 -15.89
CA THR A 153 12.99 12.06 -16.92
C THR A 153 13.06 11.25 -18.21
N GLY A 154 14.18 10.59 -18.46
CA GLY A 154 14.36 9.83 -19.68
C GLY A 154 13.32 8.74 -19.90
N PHE A 155 12.84 8.17 -18.84
CA PHE A 155 11.81 7.15 -18.87
C PHE A 155 10.41 7.77 -19.03
N TRP A 156 10.15 8.89 -18.37
CA TRP A 156 8.82 9.47 -18.27
C TRP A 156 8.39 10.26 -19.49
N ASN A 157 9.35 10.73 -20.25
CA ASN A 157 9.09 11.58 -21.42
C ASN A 157 9.02 10.82 -22.73
N ARG A 158 8.80 9.55 -22.68
CA ARG A 158 8.73 8.72 -23.88
C ARG A 158 7.34 8.23 -24.22
#